data_96bd4c25380c016aed0b2a8fd5a08c3e
#
_entry.id   96bd4c25380c016aed0b2a8fd5a08c3e
#
_cell.length_a   1.000
_cell.length_b   1.000
_cell.length_c   1.000
_cell.angle_alpha   90.00
_cell.angle_beta   90.00
_cell.angle_gamma   90.00
#
_symmetry.space_group_name_H-M   'P 1'
#
loop_
_entity.id
_entity.type
_entity.pdbx_description
1 polymer ?
#
loop_
_entity_poly.entity_id
_entity_poly.type
_entity_poly.pdbx_seq_one_letter_code
_entity_poly.pdbx_strand_id
1 'polypeptide(L)'
;YGGEVKGKRVIVQGWGNVAGAAAYYLAQEGAIIVGIIDKIGGVINTEGYTFEEVKSLLEDRSSNFLEANNMMSFEEANEKIWSIGAEIFVPAAASRLLSQNQLDQMVENGLEVISAGANVPFADKEIFFGPISKSADARVSVLPDFIANCGMARVFAYLMEDEIEMTDKAIFADTSDCIKNALIKSHAINNSKTHISKTAFEIALKELV
;
A
#
# COMPACT_ATOMS: atom_id res chain seq x y z
N TYR A 1 -14.60 -7.17 2.86
CA TYR A 1 -15.12 -6.20 1.88
C TYR A 1 -15.33 -6.82 0.48
N GLY A 2 -14.83 -8.02 0.25
CA GLY A 2 -14.95 -8.77 -1.00
C GLY A 2 -13.95 -8.34 -2.06
N GLY A 3 -13.77 -9.18 -3.08
CA GLY A 3 -12.85 -8.97 -4.17
C GLY A 3 -11.66 -9.93 -4.14
N GLU A 4 -10.91 -9.92 -5.23
CA GLU A 4 -9.69 -10.71 -5.41
C GLU A 4 -8.55 -9.78 -5.81
N VAL A 5 -7.33 -10.11 -5.38
CA VAL A 5 -6.11 -9.39 -5.77
C VAL A 5 -5.64 -9.81 -7.17
N LYS A 6 -5.90 -11.08 -7.53
CA LYS A 6 -5.49 -11.65 -8.80
C LYS A 6 -6.07 -10.86 -9.99
N GLY A 7 -5.21 -10.47 -10.90
CA GLY A 7 -5.55 -9.70 -12.11
C GLY A 7 -5.77 -8.20 -11.86
N LYS A 8 -5.73 -7.72 -10.62
CA LYS A 8 -5.83 -6.29 -10.31
C LYS A 8 -4.52 -5.58 -10.66
N ARG A 9 -4.64 -4.42 -11.28
CA ARG A 9 -3.53 -3.56 -11.67
C ARG A 9 -3.08 -2.73 -10.49
N VAL A 10 -1.78 -2.62 -10.29
CA VAL A 10 -1.18 -1.96 -9.13
C VAL A 10 -0.17 -0.90 -9.53
N ILE A 11 -0.29 0.28 -8.93
CA ILE A 11 0.76 1.30 -8.91
C ILE A 11 1.43 1.27 -7.53
N VAL A 12 2.76 1.31 -7.51
CA VAL A 12 3.56 1.34 -6.30
C VAL A 12 4.38 2.64 -6.26
N GLN A 13 4.27 3.38 -5.15
CA GLN A 13 5.09 4.57 -4.91
C GLN A 13 6.19 4.26 -3.89
N GLY A 14 7.44 4.40 -4.33
CA GLY A 14 8.65 4.00 -3.62
C GLY A 14 9.20 2.67 -4.13
N TRP A 15 10.50 2.42 -3.83
CA TRP A 15 11.14 1.13 -4.11
C TRP A 15 12.12 0.73 -2.99
N GLY A 16 11.85 1.20 -1.78
CA GLY A 16 12.51 0.73 -0.56
C GLY A 16 12.03 -0.66 -0.14
N ASN A 17 12.41 -1.08 1.07
CA ASN A 17 12.05 -2.41 1.59
C ASN A 17 10.53 -2.65 1.65
N VAL A 18 9.76 -1.67 2.09
CA VAL A 18 8.30 -1.79 2.20
C VAL A 18 7.64 -1.91 0.81
N ALA A 19 7.97 -0.98 -0.08
CA ALA A 19 7.39 -0.93 -1.42
C ALA A 19 7.78 -2.16 -2.26
N GLY A 20 9.05 -2.53 -2.26
CA GLY A 20 9.54 -3.70 -2.99
C GLY A 20 8.91 -5.00 -2.48
N ALA A 21 8.85 -5.19 -1.16
CA ALA A 21 8.18 -6.36 -0.58
C ALA A 21 6.69 -6.39 -0.91
N ALA A 22 5.99 -5.25 -0.83
CA ALA A 22 4.57 -5.16 -1.19
C ALA A 22 4.34 -5.53 -2.66
N ALA A 23 5.15 -5.00 -3.58
CA ALA A 23 5.07 -5.34 -5.00
C ALA A 23 5.33 -6.83 -5.25
N TYR A 24 6.35 -7.40 -4.60
CA TYR A 24 6.70 -8.81 -4.70
C TYR A 24 5.54 -9.73 -4.28
N TYR A 25 4.99 -9.53 -3.08
CA TYR A 25 3.92 -10.38 -2.58
C TYR A 25 2.60 -10.17 -3.34
N LEU A 26 2.28 -8.95 -3.76
CA LEU A 26 1.11 -8.69 -4.62
C LEU A 26 1.24 -9.39 -5.98
N ALA A 27 2.42 -9.33 -6.60
CA ALA A 27 2.68 -10.03 -7.86
C ALA A 27 2.65 -11.55 -7.68
N GLN A 28 3.14 -12.09 -6.56
CA GLN A 28 3.05 -13.50 -6.22
C GLN A 28 1.61 -13.99 -6.10
N GLU A 29 0.71 -13.15 -5.56
CA GLU A 29 -0.73 -13.42 -5.48
C GLU A 29 -1.48 -13.14 -6.79
N GLY A 30 -0.76 -12.81 -7.85
CA GLY A 30 -1.29 -12.63 -9.20
C GLY A 30 -1.81 -11.23 -9.51
N ALA A 31 -1.48 -10.22 -8.71
CA ALA A 31 -1.67 -8.83 -9.09
C ALA A 31 -0.71 -8.44 -10.24
N ILE A 32 -1.07 -7.43 -11.01
CA ILE A 32 -0.34 -6.95 -12.18
C ILE A 32 0.29 -5.61 -11.83
N ILE A 33 1.59 -5.58 -11.57
CA ILE A 33 2.30 -4.32 -11.31
C ILE A 33 2.46 -3.57 -12.64
N VAL A 34 1.82 -2.42 -12.77
CA VAL A 34 1.81 -1.63 -14.01
C VAL A 34 2.64 -0.36 -13.94
N GLY A 35 3.00 0.08 -12.75
CA GLY A 35 3.81 1.27 -12.57
C GLY A 35 4.50 1.28 -11.22
N ILE A 36 5.75 1.71 -11.22
CA ILE A 36 6.55 1.94 -10.02
C ILE A 36 7.17 3.32 -10.16
N ILE A 37 7.01 4.18 -9.15
CA ILE A 37 7.65 5.49 -9.10
C ILE A 37 8.45 5.64 -7.82
N ASP A 38 9.71 5.99 -7.95
CA ASP A 38 10.61 6.31 -6.85
C ASP A 38 11.19 7.71 -7.03
N LYS A 39 11.87 8.24 -6.02
CA LYS A 39 12.45 9.60 -6.03
C LYS A 39 13.47 9.86 -7.14
N ILE A 40 14.07 8.81 -7.70
CA ILE A 40 15.06 8.90 -8.76
C ILE A 40 14.49 8.68 -10.15
N GLY A 41 13.25 8.21 -10.26
CA GLY A 41 12.58 7.94 -11.53
C GLY A 41 11.45 6.93 -11.39
N GLY A 42 10.98 6.43 -12.51
CA GLY A 42 9.93 5.43 -12.52
C GLY A 42 9.91 4.56 -13.76
N VAL A 43 9.16 3.49 -13.68
CA VAL A 43 8.89 2.59 -14.81
C VAL A 43 7.39 2.39 -14.95
N ILE A 44 6.92 2.34 -16.19
CA ILE A 44 5.52 2.08 -16.55
C ILE A 44 5.50 0.98 -17.59
N ASN A 45 4.72 -0.05 -17.33
CA ASN A 45 4.37 -1.09 -18.28
C ASN A 45 2.87 -1.34 -18.21
N THR A 46 2.13 -0.83 -19.17
CA THR A 46 0.66 -0.95 -19.19
C THR A 46 0.17 -2.37 -19.38
N GLU A 47 0.98 -3.27 -19.95
CA GLU A 47 0.70 -4.72 -20.01
C GLU A 47 0.98 -5.43 -18.67
N GLY A 48 1.76 -4.78 -17.80
CA GLY A 48 2.16 -5.28 -16.50
C GLY A 48 3.49 -6.01 -16.51
N TYR A 49 4.15 -5.98 -15.35
CA TYR A 49 5.35 -6.77 -15.08
C TYR A 49 4.96 -8.17 -14.62
N THR A 50 5.64 -9.18 -15.12
CA THR A 50 5.55 -10.55 -14.63
C THR A 50 6.11 -10.65 -13.20
N PHE A 51 5.74 -11.71 -12.49
CA PHE A 51 6.30 -11.95 -11.14
C PHE A 51 7.84 -12.01 -11.15
N GLU A 52 8.43 -12.68 -12.16
CA GLU A 52 9.89 -12.79 -12.26
C GLU A 52 10.57 -11.44 -12.54
N GLU A 53 9.94 -10.57 -13.32
CA GLU A 53 10.45 -9.21 -13.54
C GLU A 53 10.38 -8.36 -12.26
N VAL A 54 9.27 -8.42 -11.51
CA VAL A 54 9.14 -7.73 -10.21
C VAL A 54 10.16 -8.26 -9.21
N LYS A 55 10.36 -9.57 -9.17
CA LYS A 55 11.35 -10.23 -8.32
C LYS A 55 12.77 -9.78 -8.66
N SER A 56 13.12 -9.78 -9.95
CA SER A 56 14.45 -9.30 -10.42
C SER A 56 14.66 -7.83 -10.04
N LEU A 57 13.68 -6.94 -10.26
CA LEU A 57 13.76 -5.54 -9.84
C LEU A 57 14.01 -5.36 -8.34
N LEU A 58 13.53 -6.30 -7.51
CA LEU A 58 13.72 -6.26 -6.07
C LEU A 58 15.07 -6.85 -5.64
N GLU A 59 15.45 -8.02 -6.18
CA GLU A 59 16.63 -8.78 -5.76
C GLU A 59 17.93 -8.21 -6.35
N ASP A 60 17.90 -7.72 -7.60
CA ASP A 60 19.08 -7.24 -8.32
C ASP A 60 19.46 -5.79 -7.99
N ARG A 61 18.64 -5.08 -7.22
CA ARG A 61 18.94 -3.69 -6.83
C ARG A 61 20.19 -3.60 -5.94
N SER A 62 21.06 -2.66 -6.23
CA SER A 62 22.27 -2.39 -5.43
C SER A 62 22.01 -1.47 -4.23
N SER A 63 20.86 -0.80 -4.22
CA SER A 63 20.47 0.22 -3.25
C SER A 63 19.00 0.09 -2.84
N ASN A 64 18.51 0.98 -2.00
CA ASN A 64 17.09 1.07 -1.64
C ASN A 64 16.28 1.96 -2.60
N PHE A 65 16.66 1.99 -3.88
CA PHE A 65 16.01 2.74 -4.94
C PHE A 65 15.69 1.84 -6.12
N LEU A 66 14.79 2.31 -6.99
CA LEU A 66 14.47 1.63 -8.23
C LEU A 66 15.65 1.66 -9.19
N GLU A 67 16.06 0.50 -9.68
CA GLU A 67 17.09 0.33 -10.70
C GLU A 67 16.51 -0.51 -11.83
N ALA A 68 16.34 0.10 -13.00
CA ALA A 68 15.79 -0.58 -14.19
C ALA A 68 16.39 0.02 -15.48
N ASN A 69 16.52 -0.83 -16.51
CA ASN A 69 17.14 -0.42 -17.78
C ASN A 69 16.37 0.66 -18.54
N ASN A 70 15.05 0.74 -18.41
CA ASN A 70 14.17 1.65 -19.15
C ASN A 70 13.48 2.65 -18.21
N MET A 71 14.22 3.17 -17.25
CA MET A 71 13.69 4.13 -16.29
C MET A 71 13.45 5.50 -16.94
N MET A 72 12.26 6.05 -16.72
CA MET A 72 11.95 7.45 -16.98
C MET A 72 12.52 8.33 -15.86
N SER A 73 12.79 9.61 -16.16
CA SER A 73 13.04 10.59 -15.10
C SER A 73 11.87 10.65 -14.12
N PHE A 74 12.11 11.18 -12.92
CA PHE A 74 11.03 11.35 -11.93
C PHE A 74 9.91 12.24 -12.49
N GLU A 75 10.25 13.32 -13.18
CA GLU A 75 9.32 14.27 -13.77
C GLU A 75 8.42 13.60 -14.80
N GLU A 76 9.02 12.84 -15.72
CA GLU A 76 8.27 12.12 -16.76
C GLU A 76 7.38 11.03 -16.18
N ALA A 77 7.87 10.27 -15.21
CA ALA A 77 7.09 9.24 -14.54
C ALA A 77 5.93 9.86 -13.74
N ASN A 78 6.20 10.93 -12.99
CA ASN A 78 5.22 11.63 -12.17
C ASN A 78 4.12 12.31 -13.00
N GLU A 79 4.40 12.69 -14.25
CA GLU A 79 3.38 13.23 -15.15
C GLU A 79 2.42 12.15 -15.64
N LYS A 80 2.88 10.91 -15.83
CA LYS A 80 2.15 9.86 -16.55
C LYS A 80 1.48 8.83 -15.64
N ILE A 81 2.14 8.46 -14.54
CA ILE A 81 1.81 7.24 -13.79
C ILE A 81 0.42 7.26 -13.14
N TRP A 82 -0.07 8.43 -12.76
CA TRP A 82 -1.32 8.56 -12.03
C TRP A 82 -2.57 8.32 -12.87
N SER A 83 -2.43 8.31 -14.21
CA SER A 83 -3.52 8.14 -15.18
C SER A 83 -3.46 6.84 -15.99
N ILE A 84 -2.51 5.92 -15.70
CA ILE A 84 -2.35 4.69 -16.48
C ILE A 84 -3.42 3.63 -16.24
N GLY A 85 -4.32 3.86 -15.28
CA GLY A 85 -5.38 2.93 -14.89
C GLY A 85 -4.85 1.80 -14.00
N ALA A 86 -5.19 1.85 -12.72
CA ALA A 86 -4.89 0.80 -11.76
C ALA A 86 -5.96 0.79 -10.66
N GLU A 87 -6.37 -0.41 -10.24
CA GLU A 87 -7.36 -0.56 -9.17
C GLU A 87 -6.74 -0.44 -7.78
N ILE A 88 -5.42 -0.69 -7.65
CA ILE A 88 -4.73 -0.67 -6.36
C ILE A 88 -3.58 0.33 -6.43
N PHE A 89 -3.48 1.18 -5.41
CA PHE A 89 -2.34 2.05 -5.18
C PHE A 89 -1.68 1.75 -3.84
N VAL A 90 -0.36 1.60 -3.85
CA VAL A 90 0.46 1.36 -2.66
C VAL A 90 1.42 2.52 -2.46
N PRO A 91 1.03 3.56 -1.67
CA PRO A 91 1.97 4.58 -1.23
C PRO A 91 2.91 4.00 -0.18
N ALA A 92 4.17 3.75 -0.53
CA ALA A 92 5.16 3.11 0.34
C ALA A 92 6.55 3.77 0.26
N ALA A 93 6.60 5.05 -0.11
CA ALA A 93 7.84 5.84 -0.15
C ALA A 93 8.05 6.61 1.16
N ALA A 94 7.60 7.86 1.21
CA ALA A 94 7.72 8.71 2.37
C ALA A 94 6.36 9.32 2.75
N SER A 95 6.31 9.96 3.93
CA SER A 95 5.10 10.63 4.40
C SER A 95 4.75 11.85 3.53
N ARG A 96 3.46 12.14 3.40
CA ARG A 96 2.91 13.38 2.82
C ARG A 96 3.25 13.59 1.33
N LEU A 97 3.28 12.51 0.55
CA LEU A 97 3.57 12.57 -0.88
C LEU A 97 2.33 12.55 -1.77
N LEU A 98 1.24 11.92 -1.35
CA LEU A 98 0.03 11.80 -2.17
C LEU A 98 -0.78 13.09 -2.14
N SER A 99 -0.75 13.84 -3.25
CA SER A 99 -1.50 15.06 -3.43
C SER A 99 -2.95 14.82 -3.87
N GLN A 100 -3.84 15.82 -3.74
CA GLN A 100 -5.21 15.75 -4.22
C GLN A 100 -5.29 15.50 -5.73
N ASN A 101 -4.44 16.17 -6.51
CA ASN A 101 -4.43 16.00 -7.97
C ASN A 101 -4.08 14.56 -8.40
N GLN A 102 -3.07 13.95 -7.77
CA GLN A 102 -2.71 12.56 -8.03
C GLN A 102 -3.83 11.58 -7.64
N LEU A 103 -4.47 11.82 -6.50
CA LEU A 103 -5.65 11.05 -6.06
C LEU A 103 -6.79 11.15 -7.08
N ASP A 104 -7.11 12.35 -7.54
CA ASP A 104 -8.20 12.59 -8.50
C ASP A 104 -7.93 11.87 -9.82
N GLN A 105 -6.72 11.99 -10.36
CA GLN A 105 -6.32 11.28 -11.57
C GLN A 105 -6.46 9.77 -11.43
N MET A 106 -5.99 9.17 -10.32
CA MET A 106 -6.12 7.73 -10.10
C MET A 106 -7.58 7.29 -9.98
N VAL A 107 -8.41 8.04 -9.24
CA VAL A 107 -9.84 7.71 -9.07
C VAL A 107 -10.60 7.83 -10.39
N GLU A 108 -10.33 8.83 -11.22
CA GLU A 108 -10.90 8.98 -12.55
C GLU A 108 -10.49 7.83 -13.49
N ASN A 109 -9.35 7.19 -13.22
CA ASN A 109 -8.82 6.05 -13.98
C ASN A 109 -8.99 4.69 -13.28
N GLY A 110 -9.97 4.58 -12.37
CA GLY A 110 -10.44 3.29 -11.86
C GLY A 110 -9.81 2.82 -10.56
N LEU A 111 -9.19 3.69 -9.76
CA LEU A 111 -8.68 3.33 -8.44
C LEU A 111 -9.82 2.85 -7.53
N GLU A 112 -9.64 1.69 -6.94
CA GLU A 112 -10.57 1.07 -5.98
C GLU A 112 -10.02 1.05 -4.55
N VAL A 113 -8.71 0.84 -4.41
CA VAL A 113 -8.06 0.58 -3.11
C VAL A 113 -6.76 1.36 -2.97
N ILE A 114 -6.57 1.98 -1.80
CA ILE A 114 -5.28 2.48 -1.33
C ILE A 114 -4.85 1.65 -0.13
N SER A 115 -3.68 1.00 -0.19
CA SER A 115 -3.07 0.30 0.94
C SER A 115 -1.83 1.05 1.41
N ALA A 116 -1.92 1.73 2.54
CA ALA A 116 -0.90 2.66 3.00
C ALA A 116 0.32 1.95 3.61
N GLY A 117 1.36 1.74 2.81
CA GLY A 117 2.65 1.23 3.27
C GLY A 117 3.52 2.30 3.96
N ALA A 118 3.36 3.57 3.60
CA ALA A 118 4.02 4.69 4.25
C ALA A 118 3.17 5.27 5.39
N ASN A 119 3.81 5.77 6.43
CA ASN A 119 3.13 6.54 7.47
C ASN A 119 2.63 7.87 6.91
N VAL A 120 1.39 8.25 7.24
CA VAL A 120 0.79 9.53 6.84
C VAL A 120 1.00 9.81 5.34
N PRO A 121 0.50 8.97 4.43
CA PRO A 121 0.86 9.06 3.01
C PRO A 121 0.30 10.30 2.29
N PHE A 122 -0.83 10.83 2.75
CA PHE A 122 -1.49 11.99 2.13
C PHE A 122 -0.76 13.29 2.44
N ALA A 123 -0.70 14.20 1.46
CA ALA A 123 -0.03 15.51 1.58
C ALA A 123 -0.84 16.54 2.41
N ASP A 124 -1.61 16.05 3.36
CA ASP A 124 -2.35 16.85 4.33
C ASP A 124 -1.39 17.45 5.39
N LYS A 125 -1.76 18.61 5.96
CA LYS A 125 -1.05 19.16 7.11
C LYS A 125 -1.37 18.40 8.39
N GLU A 126 -2.59 17.93 8.50
CA GLU A 126 -3.10 17.09 9.58
C GLU A 126 -2.46 15.69 9.51
N ILE A 127 -2.24 15.07 10.65
CA ILE A 127 -1.76 13.69 10.72
C ILE A 127 -2.91 12.72 10.38
N PHE A 128 -4.11 13.01 10.89
CA PHE A 128 -5.30 12.19 10.66
C PHE A 128 -6.43 13.05 10.06
N PHE A 129 -7.12 12.48 9.09
CA PHE A 129 -8.33 13.06 8.49
C PHE A 129 -8.22 14.49 7.97
N GLY A 130 -7.09 14.83 7.34
CA GLY A 130 -6.99 16.02 6.53
C GLY A 130 -7.90 15.96 5.29
N PRO A 131 -8.00 17.05 4.52
CA PRO A 131 -8.89 17.13 3.35
C PRO A 131 -8.69 16.01 2.33
N ILE A 132 -7.42 15.67 2.00
CA ILE A 132 -7.10 14.67 0.98
C ILE A 132 -7.45 13.27 1.50
N SER A 133 -7.07 12.94 2.73
CA SER A 133 -7.38 11.65 3.32
C SER A 133 -8.88 11.41 3.47
N LYS A 134 -9.65 12.45 3.84
CA LYS A 134 -11.13 12.39 3.86
C LYS A 134 -11.72 12.18 2.48
N SER A 135 -11.19 12.88 1.47
CA SER A 135 -11.61 12.73 0.08
C SER A 135 -11.35 11.31 -0.43
N ALA A 136 -10.19 10.74 -0.11
CA ALA A 136 -9.84 9.36 -0.47
C ALA A 136 -10.77 8.34 0.20
N ASP A 137 -10.93 8.41 1.53
CA ASP A 137 -11.72 7.45 2.32
C ASP A 137 -13.23 7.50 1.99
N ALA A 138 -13.72 8.63 1.46
CA ALA A 138 -15.09 8.76 0.96
C ALA A 138 -15.32 8.18 -0.44
N ARG A 139 -14.26 7.98 -1.23
CA ARG A 139 -14.35 7.61 -2.67
C ARG A 139 -13.87 6.20 -2.95
N VAL A 140 -12.86 5.72 -2.22
CA VAL A 140 -12.23 4.42 -2.41
C VAL A 140 -12.01 3.72 -1.07
N SER A 141 -11.64 2.43 -1.11
CA SER A 141 -11.25 1.68 0.08
C SER A 141 -9.85 2.12 0.53
N VAL A 142 -9.75 2.77 1.68
CA VAL A 142 -8.47 3.17 2.25
C VAL A 142 -8.13 2.26 3.43
N LEU A 143 -7.13 1.38 3.25
CA LEU A 143 -6.51 0.65 4.34
C LEU A 143 -5.47 1.57 5.00
N PRO A 144 -5.74 2.09 6.21
CA PRO A 144 -4.87 3.09 6.82
C PRO A 144 -3.52 2.51 7.21
N ASP A 145 -2.54 3.39 7.32
CA ASP A 145 -1.15 3.04 7.64
C ASP A 145 -1.03 2.26 8.96
N PHE A 146 -1.72 2.66 10.01
CA PHE A 146 -1.67 1.97 11.31
C PHE A 146 -2.23 0.53 11.28
N ILE A 147 -2.92 0.11 10.19
CA ILE A 147 -3.29 -1.29 9.93
C ILE A 147 -2.34 -1.88 8.88
N ALA A 148 -2.20 -1.24 7.72
CA ALA A 148 -1.51 -1.82 6.57
C ALA A 148 0.00 -1.94 6.77
N ASN A 149 0.63 -1.07 7.56
CA ASN A 149 2.08 -1.10 7.80
C ASN A 149 2.51 -1.49 9.23
N CYS A 150 1.59 -2.00 10.05
CA CYS A 150 1.90 -2.38 11.43
C CYS A 150 2.82 -3.62 11.56
N GLY A 151 3.19 -4.25 10.45
CA GLY A 151 3.91 -5.53 10.42
C GLY A 151 5.12 -5.59 11.35
N MET A 152 6.06 -4.63 11.24
CA MET A 152 7.25 -4.64 12.11
C MET A 152 6.90 -4.46 13.59
N ALA A 153 5.95 -3.60 13.90
CA ALA A 153 5.51 -3.41 15.29
C ALA A 153 4.90 -4.69 15.85
N ARG A 154 4.08 -5.40 15.06
CA ARG A 154 3.51 -6.70 15.48
C ARG A 154 4.58 -7.77 15.61
N VAL A 155 5.54 -7.85 14.70
CA VAL A 155 6.67 -8.81 14.80
C VAL A 155 7.44 -8.58 16.08
N PHE A 156 7.80 -7.35 16.43
CA PHE A 156 8.46 -7.08 17.70
C PHE A 156 7.61 -7.47 18.91
N ALA A 157 6.30 -7.20 18.89
CA ALA A 157 5.40 -7.63 19.95
C ALA A 157 5.34 -9.16 20.06
N TYR A 158 5.22 -9.87 18.95
CA TYR A 158 5.22 -11.33 18.89
C TYR A 158 6.52 -11.91 19.51
N LEU A 159 7.68 -11.36 19.14
CA LEU A 159 8.98 -11.81 19.65
C LEU A 159 9.20 -11.53 21.16
N MET A 160 8.34 -10.74 21.78
CA MET A 160 8.34 -10.47 23.22
C MET A 160 7.37 -11.35 24.02
N GLU A 161 6.56 -12.17 23.35
CA GLU A 161 5.65 -13.11 23.98
C GLU A 161 6.40 -14.37 24.45
N ASP A 162 5.92 -15.01 25.51
CA ASP A 162 6.46 -16.30 25.99
C ASP A 162 5.96 -17.46 25.10
N GLU A 163 6.77 -18.49 24.97
CA GLU A 163 6.41 -19.77 24.30
C GLU A 163 6.00 -19.62 22.81
N ILE A 164 6.66 -18.72 22.07
CA ILE A 164 6.40 -18.49 20.65
C ILE A 164 7.10 -19.51 19.73
N GLU A 165 6.50 -19.76 18.58
CA GLU A 165 7.16 -20.50 17.50
C GLU A 165 8.05 -19.55 16.64
N MET A 166 9.37 -19.72 16.71
CA MET A 166 10.36 -18.91 16.00
C MET A 166 10.58 -19.39 14.57
N THR A 167 9.52 -19.37 13.75
CA THR A 167 9.59 -19.66 12.31
C THR A 167 9.00 -18.52 11.49
N ASP A 168 9.51 -18.32 10.28
CA ASP A 168 8.98 -17.32 9.34
C ASP A 168 7.47 -17.51 9.15
N LYS A 169 7.04 -18.77 9.01
CA LYS A 169 5.62 -19.10 8.83
C LYS A 169 4.74 -18.63 10.00
N ALA A 170 5.18 -18.84 11.23
CA ALA A 170 4.43 -18.44 12.43
C ALA A 170 4.38 -16.90 12.55
N ILE A 171 5.51 -16.23 12.32
CA ILE A 171 5.61 -14.76 12.35
C ILE A 171 4.72 -14.14 11.30
N PHE A 172 4.74 -14.63 10.06
CA PHE A 172 3.87 -14.13 8.99
C PHE A 172 2.39 -14.42 9.27
N ALA A 173 2.05 -15.59 9.79
CA ALA A 173 0.67 -15.94 10.13
C ALA A 173 0.12 -15.02 11.22
N ASP A 174 0.86 -14.81 12.30
CA ASP A 174 0.47 -13.93 13.40
C ASP A 174 0.24 -12.48 12.93
N THR A 175 1.17 -11.93 12.14
CA THR A 175 1.05 -10.58 11.57
C THR A 175 -0.16 -10.46 10.64
N SER A 176 -0.37 -11.46 9.78
CA SER A 176 -1.51 -11.51 8.86
C SER A 176 -2.84 -11.58 9.62
N ASP A 177 -2.91 -12.39 10.67
CA ASP A 177 -4.11 -12.52 11.51
C ASP A 177 -4.40 -11.23 12.28
N CYS A 178 -3.38 -10.52 12.75
CA CYS A 178 -3.53 -9.22 13.39
C CYS A 178 -4.21 -8.20 12.44
N ILE A 179 -3.67 -8.06 11.22
CA ILE A 179 -4.22 -7.17 10.18
C ILE A 179 -5.64 -7.60 9.79
N LYS A 180 -5.84 -8.89 9.52
CA LYS A 180 -7.14 -9.46 9.15
C LYS A 180 -8.20 -9.21 10.22
N ASN A 181 -7.87 -9.43 11.48
CA ASN A 181 -8.80 -9.22 12.60
C ASN A 181 -9.18 -7.75 12.76
N ALA A 182 -8.24 -6.80 12.56
CA ALA A 182 -8.54 -5.37 12.56
C ALA A 182 -9.53 -5.00 11.43
N LEU A 183 -9.35 -5.55 10.24
CA LEU A 183 -10.26 -5.35 9.11
C LEU A 183 -11.62 -6.01 9.32
N ILE A 184 -11.67 -7.21 9.93
CA ILE A 184 -12.95 -7.87 10.29
C ILE A 184 -13.73 -7.05 11.32
N LYS A 185 -13.06 -6.51 12.36
CA LYS A 185 -13.70 -5.61 13.34
C LYS A 185 -14.25 -4.35 12.65
N SER A 186 -13.49 -3.77 11.74
CA SER A 186 -13.94 -2.59 10.96
C SER A 186 -15.14 -2.92 10.09
N HIS A 187 -15.11 -4.05 9.38
CA HIS A 187 -16.21 -4.51 8.52
C HIS A 187 -17.49 -4.82 9.30
N ALA A 188 -17.38 -5.33 10.52
CA ALA A 188 -18.55 -5.61 11.37
C ALA A 188 -19.32 -4.33 11.75
N ILE A 189 -18.64 -3.17 11.78
CA ILE A 189 -19.24 -1.87 12.10
C ILE A 189 -19.64 -1.14 10.82
N ASN A 190 -18.80 -1.19 9.80
CA ASN A 190 -19.02 -0.56 8.49
C ASN A 190 -18.67 -1.54 7.37
N ASN A 191 -19.67 -2.11 6.72
CA ASN A 191 -19.49 -3.04 5.60
C ASN A 191 -19.40 -2.34 4.23
N SER A 192 -19.42 -1.00 4.19
CA SER A 192 -19.16 -0.24 2.98
C SER A 192 -17.71 -0.35 2.56
N LYS A 193 -17.46 -0.25 1.26
CA LYS A 193 -16.10 -0.16 0.69
C LYS A 193 -15.43 1.21 0.92
N THR A 194 -16.16 2.17 1.49
CA THR A 194 -15.67 3.51 1.82
C THR A 194 -15.74 3.75 3.33
N HIS A 195 -15.03 4.78 3.81
CA HIS A 195 -14.95 5.14 5.22
C HIS A 195 -14.32 4.05 6.11
N ILE A 196 -13.48 3.19 5.51
CA ILE A 196 -12.79 2.12 6.24
C ILE A 196 -11.76 2.72 7.21
N SER A 197 -10.96 3.68 6.74
CA SER A 197 -9.95 4.35 7.55
C SER A 197 -10.57 5.07 8.75
N LYS A 198 -11.66 5.81 8.54
CA LYS A 198 -12.42 6.48 9.61
C LYS A 198 -12.93 5.47 10.64
N THR A 199 -13.58 4.41 10.17
CA THR A 199 -14.14 3.37 11.07
C THR A 199 -13.05 2.69 11.89
N ALA A 200 -11.94 2.31 11.28
CA ALA A 200 -10.81 1.69 11.96
C ALA A 200 -10.21 2.63 13.03
N PHE A 201 -10.10 3.92 12.73
CA PHE A 201 -9.60 4.90 13.68
C PHE A 201 -10.54 5.10 14.88
N GLU A 202 -11.85 5.17 14.64
CA GLU A 202 -12.85 5.27 15.71
C GLU A 202 -12.83 4.04 16.63
N ILE A 203 -12.57 2.83 16.09
CA ILE A 203 -12.38 1.62 16.88
C ILE A 203 -11.13 1.75 17.75
N ALA A 204 -9.99 2.11 17.13
CA ALA A 204 -8.73 2.24 17.86
C ALA A 204 -8.82 3.26 19.01
N LEU A 205 -9.48 4.40 18.79
CA LEU A 205 -9.70 5.39 19.85
C LEU A 205 -10.53 4.85 21.03
N LYS A 206 -11.53 4.00 20.77
CA LYS A 206 -12.35 3.38 21.83
C LYS A 206 -11.59 2.33 22.64
N GLU A 207 -10.58 1.69 22.04
CA GLU A 207 -9.74 0.70 22.73
C GLU A 207 -8.66 1.38 23.62
N LEU A 208 -8.44 2.70 23.48
CA LEU A 208 -7.48 3.45 24.27
C LEU A 208 -8.10 4.08 25.55
N VAL A 209 -9.42 4.06 25.67
CA VAL A 209 -10.19 4.63 26.80
C VAL A 209 -10.78 3.50 27.65
#